data_f070316f06c7955caeafe59dbb86cb91
#
_entry.id   f070316f06c7955caeafe59dbb86cb91
#
_cell.length_a   1.000
_cell.length_b   1.000
_cell.length_c   1.000
_cell.angle_alpha   90.00
_cell.angle_beta   90.00
_cell.angle_gamma   90.00
#
_symmetry.space_group_name_H-M   'P 1'
#
loop_
_entity.id
_entity.type
_entity.pdbx_description
1 polymer ?
#
loop_
_entity_poly.entity_id
_entity_poly.type
_entity_poly.pdbx_seq_one_letter_code
_entity_poly.pdbx_strand_id
1 'polypeptide(L)'
;MEHLFPFCITDRQREILQAIIDNGSQRAAARALNVSKNNVDQMMAAIRKRAAKAGIAPDRDLNYPLTDIERLKGRSTLINKKTGESLIQWVKTDVSAETLAEIMRDTVEALKEDLPKYDPVHCEGGGKGDLLSVYVITDYHLGMKSWSHETGADWDMDIAENLLVNWFSAAISQAPMSETAVFAQLGDFLHWDGYEPVTPTHRHVLDADTRYQKLVRVAIRVVRKIIQMLLLKHQKVVVLMADANHDPSGGAWLREMFAEVYEDEPRVSVDTSADTYYCIEHGETSLMFHHGHRRGLKDVDRVFAGKFREVFGRTKYSYAHLGHLHSNALEETQLMIVERHRTLAAPDAYASKGGWVSGRDAKVITYSKRFGEVSRITINPEMVC
;
A
#
# COMPACT_ATOMS: atom_id res chain seq x y z
N MET A 1 -15.60 34.91 20.57
CA MET A 1 -14.18 35.04 20.11
C MET A 1 -13.20 34.19 20.92
N GLU A 2 -13.55 33.84 22.16
CA GLU A 2 -12.75 32.99 23.03
C GLU A 2 -12.38 31.63 22.44
N HIS A 3 -13.24 31.03 21.62
CA HIS A 3 -12.99 29.79 20.87
C HIS A 3 -11.78 29.84 19.91
N LEU A 4 -11.19 31.03 19.70
CA LEU A 4 -10.02 31.20 18.85
C LEU A 4 -8.68 31.10 19.61
N PHE A 5 -8.67 31.10 20.94
CA PHE A 5 -7.43 31.01 21.72
C PHE A 5 -6.58 29.77 21.44
N PRO A 6 -7.16 28.59 21.25
CA PRO A 6 -6.38 27.39 20.91
C PRO A 6 -5.58 27.54 19.60
N PHE A 7 -5.97 28.45 18.71
CA PHE A 7 -5.34 28.69 17.42
C PHE A 7 -4.30 29.82 17.41
N CYS A 8 -4.01 30.39 18.57
CA CYS A 8 -2.93 31.35 18.75
C CYS A 8 -1.61 30.60 18.98
N ILE A 9 -0.64 30.77 18.07
CA ILE A 9 0.69 30.11 18.15
C ILE A 9 1.76 30.99 18.79
N THR A 10 1.48 32.29 19.04
CA THR A 10 2.39 33.21 19.72
C THR A 10 1.67 33.97 20.81
N ASP A 11 2.43 34.41 21.84
CA ASP A 11 1.87 35.22 22.93
C ASP A 11 1.32 36.56 22.43
N ARG A 12 1.94 37.12 21.39
CA ARG A 12 1.44 38.34 20.74
C ARG A 12 0.07 38.15 20.10
N GLN A 13 -0.20 36.98 19.53
CA GLN A 13 -1.53 36.65 18.99
C GLN A 13 -2.59 36.52 20.10
N ARG A 14 -2.22 35.92 21.25
CA ARG A 14 -3.09 35.83 22.43
C ARG A 14 -3.40 37.20 22.97
N GLU A 15 -2.40 38.06 23.12
CA GLU A 15 -2.54 39.43 23.60
C GLU A 15 -3.49 40.25 22.70
N ILE A 16 -3.33 40.16 21.39
CA ILE A 16 -4.19 40.85 20.42
C ILE A 16 -5.62 40.30 20.49
N LEU A 17 -5.82 38.99 20.58
CA LEU A 17 -7.13 38.38 20.69
C LEU A 17 -7.82 38.82 21.99
N GLN A 18 -7.09 38.82 23.13
CA GLN A 18 -7.59 39.29 24.40
C GLN A 18 -7.98 40.77 24.32
N ALA A 19 -7.12 41.62 23.79
CA ALA A 19 -7.41 43.05 23.63
C ALA A 19 -8.66 43.31 22.76
N ILE A 20 -8.92 42.46 21.76
CA ILE A 20 -10.14 42.58 20.94
C ILE A 20 -11.38 42.22 21.75
N ILE A 21 -11.30 41.21 22.61
CA ILE A 21 -12.39 40.79 23.49
C ILE A 21 -12.68 41.90 24.50
N ASP A 22 -11.62 42.43 25.14
CA ASP A 22 -11.74 43.43 26.18
C ASP A 22 -12.26 44.80 25.68
N ASN A 23 -11.87 45.14 24.45
CA ASN A 23 -12.20 46.47 23.84
C ASN A 23 -13.34 46.40 22.79
N GLY A 24 -13.92 45.22 22.56
CA GLY A 24 -15.07 45.00 21.69
C GLY A 24 -14.82 45.18 20.17
N SER A 25 -13.64 45.65 19.74
CA SER A 25 -13.34 45.80 18.32
C SER A 25 -11.83 45.74 17.99
N GLN A 26 -11.49 45.31 16.78
CA GLN A 26 -10.10 45.28 16.29
C GLN A 26 -9.46 46.68 16.24
N ARG A 27 -10.27 47.73 15.96
CA ARG A 27 -9.80 49.11 15.94
C ARG A 27 -9.50 49.64 17.35
N ALA A 28 -10.31 49.28 18.33
CA ALA A 28 -10.09 49.66 19.72
C ALA A 28 -8.88 48.91 20.32
N ALA A 29 -8.76 47.63 20.05
CA ALA A 29 -7.58 46.83 20.41
C ALA A 29 -6.28 47.35 19.80
N ALA A 30 -6.29 47.75 18.55
CA ALA A 30 -5.13 48.36 17.90
C ALA A 30 -4.63 49.61 18.60
N ARG A 31 -5.56 50.48 19.04
CA ARG A 31 -5.24 51.67 19.84
C ARG A 31 -4.71 51.33 21.23
N ALA A 32 -5.37 50.40 21.93
CA ALA A 32 -4.96 49.97 23.27
C ALA A 32 -3.56 49.38 23.28
N LEU A 33 -3.19 48.61 22.25
CA LEU A 33 -1.89 47.96 22.12
C LEU A 33 -0.84 48.86 21.38
N ASN A 34 -1.20 50.04 20.98
CA ASN A 34 -0.35 50.97 20.21
C ASN A 34 0.25 50.34 18.95
N VAL A 35 -0.56 49.60 18.19
CA VAL A 35 -0.18 48.95 16.94
C VAL A 35 -1.06 49.40 15.77
N SER A 36 -0.60 49.19 14.54
CA SER A 36 -1.43 49.47 13.38
C SER A 36 -2.64 48.54 13.28
N LYS A 37 -3.78 49.05 12.84
CA LYS A 37 -4.96 48.24 12.59
C LYS A 37 -4.66 47.10 11.61
N ASN A 38 -3.84 47.36 10.59
CA ASN A 38 -3.46 46.36 9.59
C ASN A 38 -2.73 45.15 10.21
N ASN A 39 -1.91 45.40 11.21
CA ASN A 39 -1.22 44.32 11.96
C ASN A 39 -2.23 43.44 12.71
N VAL A 40 -3.21 44.06 13.40
CA VAL A 40 -4.29 43.31 14.08
C VAL A 40 -5.12 42.53 13.09
N ASP A 41 -5.50 43.13 11.95
CA ASP A 41 -6.27 42.46 10.89
C ASP A 41 -5.53 41.24 10.32
N GLN A 42 -4.23 41.34 10.03
CA GLN A 42 -3.41 40.24 9.54
C GLN A 42 -3.28 39.12 10.53
N MET A 43 -3.04 39.41 11.82
CA MET A 43 -2.95 38.41 12.86
C MET A 43 -4.29 37.70 13.09
N MET A 44 -5.40 38.41 13.09
CA MET A 44 -6.74 37.82 13.18
C MET A 44 -7.07 36.96 11.97
N ALA A 45 -6.70 37.36 10.78
CA ALA A 45 -6.86 36.56 9.56
C ALA A 45 -6.06 35.24 9.66
N ALA A 46 -4.84 35.29 10.19
CA ALA A 46 -4.01 34.11 10.39
C ALA A 46 -4.60 33.13 11.43
N ILE A 47 -5.11 33.66 12.56
CA ILE A 47 -5.77 32.87 13.61
C ILE A 47 -7.04 32.21 13.03
N ARG A 48 -7.92 32.98 12.39
CA ARG A 48 -9.15 32.47 11.77
C ARG A 48 -8.89 31.44 10.67
N LYS A 49 -7.82 31.62 9.88
CA LYS A 49 -7.41 30.64 8.87
C LYS A 49 -7.02 29.30 9.51
N ARG A 50 -6.32 29.30 10.64
CA ARG A 50 -5.99 28.07 11.39
C ARG A 50 -7.23 27.44 12.01
N ALA A 51 -8.09 28.24 12.66
CA ALA A 51 -9.35 27.77 13.20
C ALA A 51 -10.25 27.13 12.13
N ALA A 52 -10.36 27.78 10.97
CA ALA A 52 -11.13 27.24 9.84
C ALA A 52 -10.56 25.92 9.31
N LYS A 53 -9.21 25.77 9.27
CA LYS A 53 -8.56 24.50 8.92
C LYS A 53 -8.86 23.37 9.91
N ALA A 54 -9.06 23.73 11.19
CA ALA A 54 -9.46 22.81 12.26
C ALA A 54 -11.00 22.67 12.39
N GLY A 55 -11.76 23.15 11.40
CA GLY A 55 -13.21 23.00 11.36
C GLY A 55 -14.00 24.04 12.17
N ILE A 56 -13.34 25.09 12.69
CA ILE A 56 -13.99 26.12 13.51
C ILE A 56 -14.00 27.47 12.77
N ALA A 57 -15.12 27.79 12.16
CA ALA A 57 -15.39 29.08 11.51
C ALA A 57 -16.87 29.44 11.67
N PRO A 58 -17.31 29.88 12.88
CA PRO A 58 -18.72 30.14 13.18
C PRO A 58 -19.36 31.21 12.30
N ASP A 59 -18.57 32.19 11.85
CA ASP A 59 -18.96 33.24 10.87
C ASP A 59 -19.22 32.68 9.46
N ARG A 60 -18.95 31.37 9.25
CA ARG A 60 -19.22 30.61 8.04
C ARG A 60 -20.01 29.34 8.31
N ASP A 61 -20.74 29.27 9.42
CA ASP A 61 -21.54 28.12 9.88
C ASP A 61 -20.74 26.81 10.02
N LEU A 62 -19.47 26.91 10.38
CA LEU A 62 -18.59 25.76 10.58
C LEU A 62 -18.26 25.67 12.10
N ASN A 63 -19.00 24.80 12.82
CA ASN A 63 -18.92 24.68 14.27
C ASN A 63 -18.48 23.30 14.75
N TYR A 64 -18.17 22.37 13.84
CA TYR A 64 -17.71 21.03 14.20
C TYR A 64 -16.18 21.01 14.28
N PRO A 65 -15.58 20.70 15.44
CA PRO A 65 -14.16 20.46 15.54
C PRO A 65 -13.82 19.20 14.75
N LEU A 66 -12.86 19.31 13.84
CA LEU A 66 -12.23 18.16 13.22
C LEU A 66 -11.31 17.49 14.23
N THR A 67 -11.11 16.18 14.11
CA THR A 67 -10.09 15.47 14.87
C THR A 67 -8.70 15.96 14.48
N ASP A 68 -7.69 15.75 15.33
CA ASP A 68 -6.30 16.17 15.06
C ASP A 68 -5.72 15.54 13.77
N ILE A 69 -6.35 14.48 13.27
CA ILE A 69 -5.98 13.71 12.11
C ILE A 69 -6.61 14.26 10.82
N GLU A 70 -7.72 15.00 10.93
CA GLU A 70 -8.52 15.45 9.80
C GLU A 70 -8.20 16.89 9.39
N ARG A 71 -8.16 17.17 8.10
CA ARG A 71 -8.10 18.52 7.52
C ARG A 71 -9.33 18.78 6.66
N LEU A 72 -9.85 19.99 6.74
CA LEU A 72 -10.97 20.44 5.91
C LEU A 72 -10.53 20.50 4.44
N LYS A 73 -11.08 19.64 3.58
CA LYS A 73 -10.88 19.66 2.13
C LYS A 73 -11.85 20.58 1.41
N GLY A 74 -13.06 20.70 1.94
CA GLY A 74 -14.08 21.58 1.40
C GLY A 74 -15.40 21.45 2.15
N ARG A 75 -16.31 22.36 1.88
CA ARG A 75 -17.69 22.28 2.37
C ARG A 75 -18.67 22.63 1.27
N SER A 76 -19.87 22.10 1.37
CA SER A 76 -21.01 22.47 0.55
C SER A 76 -22.20 22.71 1.48
N THR A 77 -22.85 23.86 1.34
CA THR A 77 -23.99 24.24 2.18
C THR A 77 -25.22 24.49 1.29
N LEU A 78 -26.31 23.80 1.58
CA LEU A 78 -27.60 24.06 0.97
C LEU A 78 -28.32 25.11 1.82
N ILE A 79 -28.61 26.26 1.23
CA ILE A 79 -29.25 27.41 1.89
C ILE A 79 -30.65 27.58 1.39
N ASN A 80 -31.62 27.80 2.28
CA ASN A 80 -32.95 28.24 1.92
C ASN A 80 -32.91 29.66 1.37
N LYS A 81 -33.17 29.81 0.08
CA LYS A 81 -33.10 31.12 -0.61
C LYS A 81 -34.08 32.16 -0.08
N LYS A 82 -35.14 31.76 0.63
CA LYS A 82 -36.14 32.71 1.16
C LYS A 82 -35.79 33.18 2.58
N THR A 83 -35.25 32.32 3.42
CA THR A 83 -34.93 32.64 4.82
C THR A 83 -33.44 32.91 5.06
N GLY A 84 -32.57 32.49 4.14
CA GLY A 84 -31.11 32.57 4.32
C GLY A 84 -30.54 31.52 5.27
N GLU A 85 -31.36 30.60 5.79
CA GLU A 85 -30.93 29.58 6.75
C GLU A 85 -30.25 28.41 6.05
N SER A 86 -29.21 27.88 6.66
CA SER A 86 -28.52 26.66 6.25
C SER A 86 -29.39 25.43 6.53
N LEU A 87 -29.80 24.71 5.49
CA LEU A 87 -30.63 23.50 5.61
C LEU A 87 -29.80 22.26 5.85
N ILE A 88 -28.74 22.09 5.07
CA ILE A 88 -27.84 20.93 5.14
C ILE A 88 -26.43 21.40 4.79
N GLN A 89 -25.46 20.88 5.53
CA GLN A 89 -24.05 21.14 5.29
C GLN A 89 -23.30 19.82 5.15
N TRP A 90 -22.51 19.66 4.07
CA TRP A 90 -21.56 18.58 3.89
C TRP A 90 -20.16 19.11 4.14
N VAL A 91 -19.47 18.51 5.08
CA VAL A 91 -18.07 18.79 5.36
C VAL A 91 -17.25 17.66 4.76
N LYS A 92 -16.33 17.99 3.85
CA LYS A 92 -15.37 17.04 3.28
C LYS A 92 -14.06 17.17 4.03
N THR A 93 -13.60 16.08 4.62
CA THR A 93 -12.32 15.99 5.33
C THR A 93 -11.34 15.14 4.53
N ASP A 94 -10.05 15.32 4.78
CA ASP A 94 -8.96 14.51 4.24
C ASP A 94 -7.88 14.32 5.31
N VAL A 95 -7.20 13.19 5.31
CA VAL A 95 -6.03 12.95 6.18
C VAL A 95 -4.80 13.47 5.46
N SER A 96 -3.93 14.20 6.16
CA SER A 96 -2.73 14.70 5.51
C SER A 96 -1.71 13.57 5.29
N ALA A 97 -0.99 13.61 4.19
CA ALA A 97 0.09 12.66 3.90
C ALA A 97 1.17 12.67 5.00
N GLU A 98 1.41 13.84 5.63
CA GLU A 98 2.36 13.99 6.74
C GLU A 98 1.89 13.24 7.99
N THR A 99 0.59 13.32 8.31
CA THR A 99 0.01 12.60 9.45
C THR A 99 0.00 11.09 9.22
N LEU A 100 -0.27 10.65 7.99
CA LEU A 100 -0.18 9.24 7.61
C LEU A 100 1.26 8.73 7.75
N ALA A 101 2.24 9.50 7.29
CA ALA A 101 3.66 9.17 7.41
C ALA A 101 4.14 9.13 8.88
N GLU A 102 3.60 9.98 9.75
CA GLU A 102 3.92 9.98 11.19
C GLU A 102 3.34 8.73 11.88
N ILE A 103 2.08 8.40 11.63
CA ILE A 103 1.46 7.18 12.18
C ILE A 103 2.15 5.92 11.66
N MET A 104 2.56 5.90 10.39
CA MET A 104 3.32 4.78 9.85
C MET A 104 4.69 4.65 10.52
N ARG A 105 5.41 5.74 10.77
CA ARG A 105 6.66 5.73 11.54
C ARG A 105 6.47 5.20 12.95
N ASP A 106 5.47 5.71 13.67
CA ASP A 106 5.16 5.27 15.04
C ASP A 106 4.77 3.77 15.06
N THR A 107 4.05 3.32 14.04
CA THR A 107 3.70 1.90 13.88
C THR A 107 4.94 1.05 13.60
N VAL A 108 5.86 1.50 12.78
CA VAL A 108 7.13 0.82 12.49
C VAL A 108 8.02 0.77 13.74
N GLU A 109 8.11 1.87 14.50
CA GLU A 109 8.89 1.90 15.75
C GLU A 109 8.30 0.97 16.81
N ALA A 110 6.99 1.02 17.02
CA ALA A 110 6.31 0.09 17.94
C ALA A 110 6.46 -1.37 17.52
N LEU A 111 6.51 -1.65 16.22
CA LEU A 111 6.76 -2.99 15.69
C LEU A 111 8.23 -3.42 15.83
N LYS A 112 9.18 -2.49 15.75
CA LYS A 112 10.62 -2.77 16.01
C LYS A 112 10.84 -3.19 17.47
N GLU A 113 10.15 -2.58 18.42
CA GLU A 113 10.25 -2.93 19.85
C GLU A 113 9.66 -4.32 20.17
N ASP A 114 8.54 -4.69 19.54
CA ASP A 114 7.83 -5.96 19.76
C ASP A 114 8.34 -7.13 18.90
N LEU A 115 9.20 -6.85 17.91
CA LEU A 115 9.70 -7.89 17.01
C LEU A 115 10.95 -8.53 17.62
N PRO A 116 10.96 -9.86 17.88
CA PRO A 116 12.17 -10.53 18.32
C PRO A 116 13.28 -10.28 17.31
N LYS A 117 14.49 -9.96 17.79
CA LYS A 117 15.67 -9.88 16.95
C LYS A 117 15.76 -11.15 16.12
N TYR A 118 16.09 -10.98 14.85
CA TYR A 118 16.23 -12.08 13.92
C TYR A 118 17.34 -13.02 14.39
N ASP A 119 16.98 -14.28 14.70
CA ASP A 119 17.98 -15.32 14.90
C ASP A 119 18.39 -15.87 13.53
N PRO A 120 19.71 -15.96 13.24
CA PRO A 120 20.17 -16.48 11.95
C PRO A 120 19.63 -17.87 11.70
N VAL A 121 18.84 -18.02 10.64
CA VAL A 121 18.31 -19.32 10.23
C VAL A 121 19.38 -20.07 9.45
N HIS A 122 19.82 -21.22 9.96
CA HIS A 122 20.73 -22.07 9.22
C HIS A 122 19.98 -22.81 8.10
N CYS A 123 20.44 -22.62 6.87
CA CYS A 123 19.97 -23.40 5.72
C CYS A 123 20.67 -24.74 5.70
N GLU A 124 19.96 -25.84 5.91
CA GLU A 124 20.50 -27.19 5.86
C GLU A 124 20.71 -27.72 4.43
N GLY A 125 20.20 -27.00 3.42
CA GLY A 125 20.22 -27.39 2.01
C GLY A 125 21.26 -26.65 1.19
N GLY A 126 22.22 -27.37 0.62
CA GLY A 126 23.02 -26.88 -0.50
C GLY A 126 22.17 -26.79 -1.77
N GLY A 127 21.51 -25.67 -2.02
CA GLY A 127 20.74 -25.46 -3.24
C GLY A 127 21.61 -25.53 -4.49
N LYS A 128 21.07 -26.02 -5.61
CA LYS A 128 21.77 -25.97 -6.90
C LYS A 128 21.94 -24.50 -7.31
N GLY A 129 23.18 -24.02 -7.36
CA GLY A 129 23.54 -22.65 -7.70
C GLY A 129 23.12 -22.21 -9.11
N ASP A 130 22.63 -23.15 -9.93
CA ASP A 130 22.08 -22.94 -11.26
C ASP A 130 20.58 -22.55 -11.25
N LEU A 131 19.85 -22.80 -10.15
CA LEU A 131 18.41 -22.64 -10.09
C LEU A 131 17.99 -21.45 -9.23
N LEU A 132 16.92 -20.78 -9.68
CA LEU A 132 16.18 -19.73 -8.98
C LEU A 132 14.69 -20.07 -9.01
N SER A 133 14.02 -20.04 -7.86
CA SER A 133 12.57 -20.28 -7.77
C SER A 133 11.82 -19.00 -7.45
N VAL A 134 10.86 -18.65 -8.30
CA VAL A 134 9.97 -17.49 -8.13
C VAL A 134 8.66 -17.93 -7.52
N TYR A 135 8.36 -17.43 -6.34
CA TYR A 135 7.08 -17.63 -5.64
C TYR A 135 6.19 -16.44 -5.97
N VAL A 136 5.22 -16.64 -6.85
CA VAL A 136 4.40 -15.56 -7.40
C VAL A 136 3.12 -15.41 -6.61
N ILE A 137 2.93 -14.25 -6.01
CA ILE A 137 1.69 -13.82 -5.36
C ILE A 137 1.27 -12.48 -5.98
N THR A 138 0.00 -12.33 -6.29
CA THR A 138 -0.55 -11.08 -6.84
C THR A 138 -1.97 -10.86 -6.33
N ASP A 139 -2.39 -9.60 -6.26
CA ASP A 139 -3.76 -9.21 -5.98
C ASP A 139 -4.32 -9.93 -4.74
N TYR A 140 -3.50 -9.95 -3.66
CA TYR A 140 -3.84 -10.72 -2.48
C TYR A 140 -4.94 -10.08 -1.65
N HIS A 141 -5.09 -8.76 -1.78
CA HIS A 141 -6.14 -7.98 -1.13
C HIS A 141 -6.31 -8.30 0.36
N LEU A 142 -5.17 -8.34 1.08
CA LEU A 142 -5.19 -8.50 2.54
C LEU A 142 -6.03 -7.39 3.16
N GLY A 143 -6.96 -7.78 4.03
CA GLY A 143 -7.92 -6.85 4.65
C GLY A 143 -9.27 -6.73 3.94
N MET A 144 -9.44 -7.31 2.76
CA MET A 144 -10.73 -7.40 2.09
C MET A 144 -11.72 -8.22 2.93
N LYS A 145 -13.00 -7.86 2.86
CA LYS A 145 -14.11 -8.68 3.35
C LYS A 145 -14.89 -9.23 2.18
N SER A 146 -15.14 -10.53 2.20
CA SER A 146 -16.03 -11.18 1.25
C SER A 146 -16.96 -12.15 1.98
N TRP A 147 -18.20 -12.27 1.51
CA TRP A 147 -19.24 -13.12 2.09
C TRP A 147 -19.66 -14.18 1.09
N SER A 148 -19.56 -15.45 1.48
CA SER A 148 -19.79 -16.60 0.61
C SER A 148 -21.16 -16.64 -0.07
N HIS A 149 -22.21 -16.13 0.60
CA HIS A 149 -23.55 -16.03 0.01
C HIS A 149 -23.63 -15.07 -1.21
N GLU A 150 -22.75 -14.08 -1.30
CA GLU A 150 -22.71 -13.12 -2.39
C GLU A 150 -21.66 -13.48 -3.45
N THR A 151 -20.52 -14.00 -3.01
CA THR A 151 -19.33 -14.14 -3.85
C THR A 151 -18.91 -15.59 -4.09
N GLY A 152 -19.52 -16.53 -3.36
CA GLY A 152 -19.19 -17.95 -3.43
C GLY A 152 -18.04 -18.38 -2.49
N ALA A 153 -17.34 -17.45 -1.84
CA ALA A 153 -16.29 -17.76 -0.87
C ALA A 153 -16.17 -16.66 0.19
N ASP A 154 -15.92 -17.04 1.44
CA ASP A 154 -15.62 -16.11 2.51
C ASP A 154 -14.15 -15.64 2.42
N TRP A 155 -13.92 -14.38 2.80
CA TRP A 155 -12.60 -13.80 2.92
C TRP A 155 -12.56 -12.78 4.05
N ASP A 156 -11.56 -12.90 4.89
CA ASP A 156 -11.26 -11.97 5.98
C ASP A 156 -9.76 -12.05 6.32
N MET A 157 -9.34 -11.30 7.32
CA MET A 157 -7.93 -11.23 7.73
C MET A 157 -7.38 -12.57 8.19
N ASP A 158 -8.14 -13.35 8.93
CA ASP A 158 -7.69 -14.62 9.51
C ASP A 158 -7.59 -15.69 8.42
N ILE A 159 -8.56 -15.76 7.52
CA ILE A 159 -8.52 -16.65 6.35
C ILE A 159 -7.33 -16.28 5.46
N ALA A 160 -7.14 -14.98 5.18
CA ALA A 160 -6.05 -14.52 4.35
C ALA A 160 -4.67 -14.84 4.97
N GLU A 161 -4.46 -14.54 6.25
CA GLU A 161 -3.17 -14.81 6.90
C GLU A 161 -2.85 -16.32 6.91
N ASN A 162 -3.83 -17.14 7.28
CA ASN A 162 -3.65 -18.60 7.35
C ASN A 162 -3.40 -19.21 5.96
N LEU A 163 -4.20 -18.85 4.98
CA LEU A 163 -4.04 -19.35 3.62
C LEU A 163 -2.66 -19.01 3.05
N LEU A 164 -2.17 -17.78 3.22
CA LEU A 164 -0.88 -17.38 2.68
C LEU A 164 0.26 -18.19 3.31
N VAL A 165 0.24 -18.35 4.62
CA VAL A 165 1.25 -19.15 5.34
C VAL A 165 1.21 -20.62 4.90
N ASN A 166 0.02 -21.20 4.81
CA ASN A 166 -0.16 -22.60 4.40
C ASN A 166 0.27 -22.81 2.94
N TRP A 167 -0.08 -21.85 2.07
CA TRP A 167 0.34 -21.88 0.67
C TRP A 167 1.88 -21.87 0.56
N PHE A 168 2.57 -20.97 1.27
CA PHE A 168 4.03 -20.94 1.27
C PHE A 168 4.64 -22.20 1.85
N SER A 169 4.05 -22.78 2.89
CA SER A 169 4.50 -24.06 3.44
C SER A 169 4.46 -25.17 2.40
N ALA A 170 3.34 -25.32 1.70
CA ALA A 170 3.17 -26.30 0.63
C ALA A 170 4.07 -26.00 -0.58
N ALA A 171 4.16 -24.76 -0.99
CA ALA A 171 4.94 -24.31 -2.12
C ALA A 171 6.45 -24.54 -1.90
N ILE A 172 6.96 -24.20 -0.72
CA ILE A 172 8.35 -24.40 -0.35
C ILE A 172 8.67 -25.90 -0.29
N SER A 173 7.79 -26.74 0.27
CA SER A 173 8.03 -28.18 0.35
C SER A 173 8.14 -28.83 -1.03
N GLN A 174 7.31 -28.40 -2.00
CA GLN A 174 7.23 -28.99 -3.33
C GLN A 174 8.25 -28.39 -4.33
N ALA A 175 8.67 -27.15 -4.14
CA ALA A 175 9.60 -26.49 -5.05
C ALA A 175 10.94 -27.22 -5.14
N PRO A 176 11.61 -27.22 -6.30
CA PRO A 176 12.98 -27.74 -6.42
C PRO A 176 13.95 -27.04 -5.47
N MET A 177 15.03 -27.72 -5.10
CA MET A 177 16.13 -27.12 -4.36
C MET A 177 16.86 -26.12 -5.24
N SER A 178 16.68 -24.84 -4.98
CA SER A 178 17.34 -23.73 -5.68
C SER A 178 18.15 -22.89 -4.70
N GLU A 179 19.24 -22.29 -5.16
CA GLU A 179 20.07 -21.37 -4.36
C GLU A 179 19.27 -20.13 -3.96
N THR A 180 18.52 -19.58 -4.91
CA THR A 180 17.82 -18.32 -4.74
C THR A 180 16.30 -18.53 -4.80
N ALA A 181 15.59 -17.90 -3.88
CA ALA A 181 14.15 -17.68 -3.94
C ALA A 181 13.85 -16.22 -4.28
N VAL A 182 12.85 -15.98 -5.10
CA VAL A 182 12.24 -14.66 -5.28
C VAL A 182 10.84 -14.70 -4.68
N PHE A 183 10.60 -13.93 -3.64
CA PHE A 183 9.25 -13.60 -3.18
C PHE A 183 8.73 -12.50 -4.09
N ALA A 184 8.00 -12.86 -5.14
CA ALA A 184 7.45 -11.96 -6.13
C ALA A 184 5.99 -11.61 -5.80
N GLN A 185 5.81 -10.59 -4.99
CA GLN A 185 4.51 -9.99 -4.73
C GLN A 185 4.26 -8.92 -5.82
N LEU A 186 3.36 -9.23 -6.77
CA LEU A 186 3.15 -8.46 -7.99
C LEU A 186 2.17 -7.27 -7.84
N GLY A 187 1.90 -6.82 -6.62
CA GLY A 187 1.05 -5.66 -6.35
C GLY A 187 -0.33 -6.01 -5.82
N ASP A 188 -1.06 -4.99 -5.36
CA ASP A 188 -2.36 -5.10 -4.69
C ASP A 188 -2.32 -6.11 -3.53
N PHE A 189 -1.26 -6.00 -2.70
CA PHE A 189 -1.11 -6.83 -1.51
C PHE A 189 -2.08 -6.40 -0.42
N LEU A 190 -2.18 -5.09 -0.18
CA LEU A 190 -3.18 -4.51 0.70
C LEU A 190 -4.43 -4.15 -0.10
N HIS A 191 -5.60 -4.36 0.49
CA HIS A 191 -6.86 -4.08 -0.20
C HIS A 191 -7.11 -2.59 -0.41
N TRP A 192 -6.60 -1.72 0.48
CA TRP A 192 -6.67 -0.25 0.37
C TRP A 192 -5.45 0.42 0.98
N ASP A 193 -5.28 1.72 0.70
CA ASP A 193 -4.10 2.50 0.99
C ASP A 193 -4.42 3.72 1.85
N GLY A 194 -4.70 3.52 3.13
CA GLY A 194 -4.99 4.59 4.07
C GLY A 194 -6.15 4.30 5.03
N TYR A 195 -6.63 5.32 5.74
CA TYR A 195 -7.67 5.15 6.75
C TYR A 195 -9.06 4.86 6.18
N GLU A 196 -9.35 5.36 4.99
CA GLU A 196 -10.62 5.12 4.32
C GLU A 196 -10.47 3.92 3.37
N PRO A 197 -11.33 2.91 3.48
CA PRO A 197 -11.30 1.76 2.58
C PRO A 197 -11.89 2.14 1.20
N VAL A 198 -11.07 2.81 0.41
CA VAL A 198 -11.42 3.25 -0.94
C VAL A 198 -10.22 3.09 -1.88
N THR A 199 -10.49 2.85 -3.16
CA THR A 199 -9.41 2.83 -4.15
C THR A 199 -8.77 4.21 -4.28
N PRO A 200 -7.41 4.31 -4.31
CA PRO A 200 -6.71 5.60 -4.32
C PRO A 200 -7.11 6.52 -5.46
N THR A 201 -7.21 5.99 -6.68
CA THR A 201 -7.45 6.80 -7.89
C THR A 201 -8.93 7.18 -8.08
N HIS A 202 -9.84 6.21 -7.97
CA HIS A 202 -11.25 6.41 -8.32
C HIS A 202 -12.16 6.55 -7.12
N ARG A 203 -11.65 6.36 -5.90
CA ARG A 203 -12.42 6.49 -4.65
C ARG A 203 -13.63 5.56 -4.57
N HIS A 204 -13.56 4.38 -5.22
CA HIS A 204 -14.56 3.35 -5.03
C HIS A 204 -14.48 2.82 -3.61
N VAL A 205 -15.63 2.72 -2.94
CA VAL A 205 -15.73 2.15 -1.59
C VAL A 205 -15.46 0.65 -1.67
N LEU A 206 -14.62 0.19 -0.76
CA LEU A 206 -14.17 -1.20 -0.66
C LEU A 206 -14.71 -1.84 0.62
N ASP A 207 -15.06 -3.12 0.55
CA ASP A 207 -15.48 -3.89 1.70
C ASP A 207 -14.24 -4.32 2.52
N ALA A 208 -14.06 -3.68 3.68
CA ALA A 208 -12.91 -3.89 4.56
C ALA A 208 -13.29 -4.70 5.79
N ASP A 209 -12.49 -5.71 6.13
CA ASP A 209 -12.66 -6.54 7.33
C ASP A 209 -12.12 -5.88 8.60
N THR A 210 -11.21 -4.93 8.47
CA THR A 210 -10.42 -4.45 9.61
C THR A 210 -10.07 -2.97 9.51
N ARG A 211 -9.39 -2.45 10.52
CA ARG A 211 -8.79 -1.11 10.52
C ARG A 211 -7.40 -1.14 9.88
N TYR A 212 -7.00 -0.05 9.23
CA TYR A 212 -5.73 0.05 8.51
C TYR A 212 -4.49 -0.30 9.35
N GLN A 213 -4.44 0.13 10.62
CA GLN A 213 -3.33 -0.21 11.52
C GLN A 213 -3.22 -1.73 11.77
N LYS A 214 -4.36 -2.45 11.92
CA LYS A 214 -4.35 -3.91 12.04
C LYS A 214 -3.90 -4.55 10.74
N LEU A 215 -4.36 -4.03 9.59
CA LEU A 215 -3.96 -4.48 8.26
C LEU A 215 -2.43 -4.41 8.07
N VAL A 216 -1.83 -3.26 8.33
CA VAL A 216 -0.37 -3.06 8.22
C VAL A 216 0.39 -4.00 9.14
N ARG A 217 -0.05 -4.16 10.41
CA ARG A 217 0.58 -5.07 11.37
C ARG A 217 0.57 -6.52 10.91
N VAL A 218 -0.55 -6.99 10.37
CA VAL A 218 -0.66 -8.36 9.85
C VAL A 218 0.18 -8.52 8.58
N ALA A 219 0.19 -7.54 7.68
CA ALA A 219 1.02 -7.54 6.48
C ALA A 219 2.51 -7.72 6.82
N ILE A 220 3.02 -6.92 7.76
CA ILE A 220 4.41 -7.02 8.23
C ILE A 220 4.69 -8.41 8.81
N ARG A 221 3.83 -8.89 9.70
CA ARG A 221 3.99 -10.19 10.36
C ARG A 221 4.03 -11.34 9.37
N VAL A 222 3.10 -11.38 8.43
CA VAL A 222 3.00 -12.48 7.47
C VAL A 222 4.15 -12.49 6.47
N VAL A 223 4.55 -11.34 5.95
CA VAL A 223 5.70 -11.25 5.02
C VAL A 223 7.00 -11.65 5.70
N ARG A 224 7.24 -11.21 6.95
CA ARG A 224 8.41 -11.67 7.73
C ARG A 224 8.42 -13.19 7.91
N LYS A 225 7.28 -13.78 8.26
CA LYS A 225 7.15 -15.23 8.40
C LYS A 225 7.48 -15.95 7.09
N ILE A 226 7.00 -15.44 5.96
CA ILE A 226 7.30 -15.98 4.64
C ILE A 226 8.80 -15.92 4.33
N ILE A 227 9.45 -14.79 4.56
CA ILE A 227 10.89 -14.62 4.33
C ILE A 227 11.68 -15.65 5.19
N GLN A 228 11.31 -15.81 6.46
CA GLN A 228 11.93 -16.81 7.33
C GLN A 228 11.74 -18.24 6.79
N MET A 229 10.53 -18.59 6.33
CA MET A 229 10.27 -19.91 5.74
C MET A 229 11.10 -20.14 4.47
N LEU A 230 11.27 -19.12 3.63
CA LEU A 230 12.10 -19.22 2.42
C LEU A 230 13.59 -19.40 2.77
N LEU A 231 14.08 -18.72 3.81
CA LEU A 231 15.47 -18.84 4.28
C LEU A 231 15.81 -20.21 4.87
N LEU A 232 14.81 -21.01 5.31
CA LEU A 232 15.03 -22.40 5.73
C LEU A 232 15.45 -23.31 4.57
N LYS A 233 15.01 -22.99 3.35
CA LYS A 233 15.28 -23.81 2.16
C LYS A 233 16.31 -23.22 1.22
N HIS A 234 16.32 -21.89 1.05
CA HIS A 234 17.12 -21.18 0.08
C HIS A 234 18.26 -20.40 0.75
N GLN A 235 19.40 -20.32 0.08
CA GLN A 235 20.55 -19.56 0.59
C GLN A 235 20.36 -18.05 0.43
N LYS A 236 19.57 -17.62 -0.58
CA LYS A 236 19.27 -16.22 -0.87
C LYS A 236 17.79 -16.02 -1.09
N VAL A 237 17.27 -14.92 -0.59
CA VAL A 237 15.88 -14.49 -0.82
C VAL A 237 15.87 -13.08 -1.36
N VAL A 238 15.30 -12.91 -2.54
CA VAL A 238 15.00 -11.61 -3.12
C VAL A 238 13.54 -11.29 -2.83
N VAL A 239 13.30 -10.16 -2.18
CA VAL A 239 11.95 -9.65 -1.89
C VAL A 239 11.62 -8.60 -2.92
N LEU A 240 10.65 -8.88 -3.78
CA LEU A 240 10.12 -7.97 -4.78
C LEU A 240 8.64 -7.72 -4.48
N MET A 241 8.29 -6.48 -4.19
CA MET A 241 6.90 -6.04 -3.97
C MET A 241 6.59 -4.93 -5.00
N ALA A 242 5.84 -5.28 -6.03
CA ALA A 242 5.60 -4.38 -7.16
C ALA A 242 4.65 -3.24 -6.78
N ASP A 243 4.88 -2.07 -7.39
CA ASP A 243 3.96 -0.95 -7.34
C ASP A 243 2.61 -1.30 -7.98
N ALA A 244 1.51 -0.89 -7.37
CA ALA A 244 0.17 -1.28 -7.76
C ALA A 244 -0.85 -0.15 -7.58
N ASN A 245 -2.14 -0.40 -7.87
CA ASN A 245 -3.16 0.63 -7.86
C ASN A 245 -4.01 0.67 -6.59
N HIS A 246 -4.07 -0.41 -5.81
CA HIS A 246 -4.80 -0.43 -4.53
C HIS A 246 -3.95 0.08 -3.37
N ASP A 247 -2.66 -0.20 -3.37
CA ASP A 247 -1.75 0.05 -2.24
C ASP A 247 -0.41 0.73 -2.62
N PRO A 248 -0.42 1.78 -3.47
CA PRO A 248 0.83 2.40 -3.91
C PRO A 248 1.68 2.94 -2.76
N SER A 249 1.08 3.59 -1.77
CA SER A 249 1.82 4.10 -0.59
C SER A 249 2.18 2.97 0.37
N GLY A 250 1.26 2.05 0.64
CA GLY A 250 1.48 0.91 1.51
C GLY A 250 2.58 -0.02 0.98
N GLY A 251 2.58 -0.31 -0.33
CA GLY A 251 3.63 -1.08 -0.98
C GLY A 251 5.00 -0.41 -0.91
N ALA A 252 5.08 0.91 -1.14
CA ALA A 252 6.33 1.66 -1.00
C ALA A 252 6.87 1.59 0.43
N TRP A 253 6.02 1.80 1.43
CA TRP A 253 6.37 1.68 2.84
C TRP A 253 6.86 0.29 3.23
N LEU A 254 6.20 -0.76 2.77
CA LEU A 254 6.61 -2.13 3.06
C LEU A 254 7.99 -2.43 2.48
N ARG A 255 8.29 -1.97 1.27
CA ARG A 255 9.63 -2.13 0.66
C ARG A 255 10.73 -1.48 1.51
N GLU A 256 10.58 -0.20 1.83
CA GLU A 256 11.57 0.53 2.63
C GLU A 256 11.74 -0.09 4.02
N MET A 257 10.63 -0.44 4.68
CA MET A 257 10.67 -1.08 5.99
C MET A 257 11.39 -2.44 5.95
N PHE A 258 11.12 -3.29 4.94
CA PHE A 258 11.80 -4.58 4.85
C PHE A 258 13.27 -4.43 4.47
N ALA A 259 13.64 -3.45 3.66
CA ALA A 259 15.03 -3.14 3.39
C ALA A 259 15.79 -2.79 4.67
N GLU A 260 15.20 -1.96 5.53
CA GLU A 260 15.77 -1.58 6.84
C GLU A 260 15.82 -2.77 7.83
N VAL A 261 14.73 -3.56 7.90
CA VAL A 261 14.66 -4.73 8.81
C VAL A 261 15.70 -5.79 8.48
N TYR A 262 16.04 -5.95 7.20
CA TYR A 262 16.96 -6.97 6.73
C TYR A 262 18.32 -6.41 6.28
N GLU A 263 18.67 -5.16 6.63
CA GLU A 263 19.96 -4.55 6.24
C GLU A 263 21.19 -5.36 6.68
N ASP A 264 21.10 -6.00 7.85
CA ASP A 264 22.15 -6.84 8.44
C ASP A 264 22.06 -8.32 8.05
N GLU A 265 21.05 -8.74 7.26
CA GLU A 265 20.93 -10.13 6.80
C GLU A 265 21.40 -10.27 5.34
N PRO A 266 22.66 -10.70 5.10
CA PRO A 266 23.25 -10.71 3.76
C PRO A 266 22.58 -11.69 2.78
N ARG A 267 21.71 -12.58 3.27
CA ARG A 267 20.96 -13.52 2.42
C ARG A 267 19.66 -12.94 1.91
N VAL A 268 19.21 -11.79 2.42
CA VAL A 268 17.98 -11.13 1.99
C VAL A 268 18.32 -9.85 1.24
N SER A 269 17.75 -9.69 0.07
CA SER A 269 17.78 -8.42 -0.67
C SER A 269 16.36 -7.97 -0.98
N VAL A 270 16.07 -6.71 -0.72
CA VAL A 270 14.76 -6.10 -1.02
C VAL A 270 14.91 -5.16 -2.19
N ASP A 271 14.05 -5.29 -3.21
CA ASP A 271 14.03 -4.35 -4.33
C ASP A 271 13.31 -3.07 -3.88
N THR A 272 14.05 -1.99 -3.72
CA THR A 272 13.55 -0.65 -3.31
C THR A 272 13.39 0.29 -4.51
N SER A 273 13.42 -0.23 -5.73
CA SER A 273 13.21 0.58 -6.94
C SER A 273 11.88 1.35 -6.87
N ALA A 274 11.95 2.64 -7.16
CA ALA A 274 10.77 3.50 -7.27
C ALA A 274 10.05 3.35 -8.63
N ASP A 275 10.58 2.52 -9.52
CA ASP A 275 9.94 2.21 -10.80
C ASP A 275 8.75 1.24 -10.60
N THR A 276 7.86 1.20 -11.58
CA THR A 276 6.75 0.25 -11.66
C THR A 276 7.09 -1.02 -12.44
N TYR A 277 8.30 -1.09 -13.00
CA TYR A 277 8.83 -2.22 -13.77
C TYR A 277 10.11 -2.72 -13.13
N TYR A 278 10.20 -4.01 -12.89
CA TYR A 278 11.31 -4.64 -12.17
C TYR A 278 11.95 -5.73 -13.03
N CYS A 279 13.24 -5.98 -12.83
CA CYS A 279 13.97 -6.99 -13.57
C CYS A 279 14.99 -7.70 -12.69
N ILE A 280 15.01 -9.03 -12.80
CA ILE A 280 16.02 -9.89 -12.17
C ILE A 280 16.75 -10.64 -13.30
N GLU A 281 18.06 -10.58 -13.30
CA GLU A 281 18.92 -11.35 -14.20
C GLU A 281 19.42 -12.61 -13.52
N HIS A 282 19.30 -13.76 -14.18
CA HIS A 282 19.75 -15.05 -13.69
C HIS A 282 20.48 -15.83 -14.79
N GLY A 283 21.76 -15.51 -15.00
CA GLY A 283 22.55 -16.05 -16.10
C GLY A 283 22.01 -15.65 -17.48
N GLU A 284 21.64 -16.62 -18.31
CA GLU A 284 21.04 -16.37 -19.62
C GLU A 284 19.51 -16.12 -19.55
N THR A 285 18.94 -16.02 -18.34
CA THR A 285 17.51 -15.81 -18.12
C THR A 285 17.26 -14.43 -17.52
N SER A 286 16.31 -13.68 -18.10
CA SER A 286 15.77 -12.45 -17.52
C SER A 286 14.33 -12.64 -17.07
N LEU A 287 14.04 -12.21 -15.85
CA LEU A 287 12.73 -12.27 -15.22
C LEU A 287 12.26 -10.85 -14.97
N MET A 288 11.11 -10.49 -15.51
CA MET A 288 10.57 -9.14 -15.49
C MET A 288 9.22 -9.13 -14.80
N PHE A 289 8.95 -8.09 -13.99
CA PHE A 289 7.77 -8.04 -13.15
C PHE A 289 7.09 -6.69 -13.25
N HIS A 290 5.78 -6.71 -13.29
CA HIS A 290 4.91 -5.53 -13.27
C HIS A 290 3.53 -5.93 -12.78
N HIS A 291 2.84 -5.09 -12.02
CA HIS A 291 1.48 -5.42 -11.59
C HIS A 291 0.50 -5.62 -12.75
N GLY A 292 0.59 -4.85 -13.80
CA GLY A 292 -0.31 -4.97 -14.97
C GLY A 292 -1.26 -3.78 -15.16
N HIS A 293 -1.39 -2.90 -14.18
CA HIS A 293 -2.32 -1.76 -14.20
C HIS A 293 -1.93 -0.64 -15.21
N ARG A 294 -0.64 -0.56 -15.60
CA ARG A 294 -0.15 0.42 -16.59
C ARG A 294 -0.06 -0.15 -17.99
N ARG A 295 0.38 -1.41 -18.11
CA ARG A 295 0.56 -2.12 -19.36
C ARG A 295 0.15 -3.58 -19.19
N GLY A 296 -0.64 -4.09 -20.10
CA GLY A 296 -1.07 -5.49 -20.11
C GLY A 296 -0.22 -6.39 -21.00
N LEU A 297 -0.66 -7.62 -21.18
CA LEU A 297 0.03 -8.67 -21.93
C LEU A 297 0.57 -8.23 -23.31
N LYS A 298 -0.23 -7.47 -24.07
CA LYS A 298 0.07 -7.13 -25.47
C LYS A 298 1.20 -6.13 -25.67
N ASP A 299 1.54 -5.34 -24.65
CA ASP A 299 2.42 -4.18 -24.81
C ASP A 299 3.58 -4.14 -23.82
N VAL A 300 3.53 -4.96 -22.77
CA VAL A 300 4.51 -4.89 -21.67
C VAL A 300 5.89 -5.41 -22.13
N ASP A 301 5.95 -6.35 -23.04
CA ASP A 301 7.18 -6.91 -23.61
C ASP A 301 8.09 -5.84 -24.23
N ARG A 302 7.52 -4.91 -24.99
CA ARG A 302 8.25 -3.78 -25.58
C ARG A 302 8.77 -2.81 -24.55
N VAL A 303 7.99 -2.59 -23.48
CA VAL A 303 8.42 -1.73 -22.36
C VAL A 303 9.61 -2.36 -21.66
N PHE A 304 9.54 -3.64 -21.34
CA PHE A 304 10.63 -4.36 -20.69
C PHE A 304 11.89 -4.40 -21.55
N ALA A 305 11.78 -4.76 -22.83
CA ALA A 305 12.92 -4.76 -23.75
C ALA A 305 13.55 -3.36 -23.90
N GLY A 306 12.74 -2.29 -23.87
CA GLY A 306 13.21 -0.92 -23.93
C GLY A 306 13.86 -0.41 -22.65
N LYS A 307 13.24 -0.67 -21.49
CA LYS A 307 13.74 -0.21 -20.17
C LYS A 307 14.97 -0.99 -19.72
N PHE A 308 14.99 -2.30 -19.91
CA PHE A 308 16.06 -3.19 -19.46
C PHE A 308 16.89 -3.69 -20.64
N ARG A 309 17.16 -2.81 -21.61
CA ARG A 309 17.83 -3.13 -22.88
C ARG A 309 19.11 -3.92 -22.70
N GLU A 310 19.93 -3.57 -21.73
CA GLU A 310 21.21 -4.24 -21.50
C GLU A 310 21.02 -5.68 -21.00
N VAL A 311 20.11 -5.90 -20.05
CA VAL A 311 19.77 -7.23 -19.54
C VAL A 311 19.11 -8.05 -20.63
N PHE A 312 18.11 -7.49 -21.32
CA PHE A 312 17.42 -8.15 -22.42
C PHE A 312 18.39 -8.55 -23.55
N GLY A 313 19.36 -7.68 -23.91
CA GLY A 313 20.30 -7.92 -25.00
C GLY A 313 21.35 -8.99 -24.71
N ARG A 314 21.66 -9.29 -23.44
CA ARG A 314 22.63 -10.32 -23.05
C ARG A 314 22.01 -11.61 -22.52
N THR A 315 20.68 -11.66 -22.35
CA THR A 315 19.96 -12.87 -21.94
C THR A 315 19.30 -13.54 -23.15
N LYS A 316 19.13 -14.84 -23.08
CA LYS A 316 18.55 -15.66 -24.15
C LYS A 316 17.08 -15.97 -23.91
N TYR A 317 16.69 -16.11 -22.64
CA TYR A 317 15.34 -16.46 -22.22
C TYR A 317 14.76 -15.31 -21.41
N SER A 318 13.64 -14.76 -21.86
CA SER A 318 12.99 -13.63 -21.19
C SER A 318 11.55 -13.97 -20.81
N TYR A 319 11.19 -13.69 -19.57
CA TYR A 319 9.87 -13.96 -19.01
C TYR A 319 9.35 -12.71 -18.29
N ALA A 320 8.06 -12.41 -18.48
CA ALA A 320 7.39 -11.32 -17.78
C ALA A 320 6.20 -11.85 -16.97
N HIS A 321 6.09 -11.40 -15.74
CA HIS A 321 5.04 -11.78 -14.80
C HIS A 321 4.16 -10.60 -14.45
N LEU A 322 2.83 -10.75 -14.62
CA LEU A 322 1.81 -9.73 -14.39
C LEU A 322 0.72 -10.21 -13.43
N GLY A 323 -0.03 -9.28 -12.85
CA GLY A 323 -1.23 -9.48 -12.04
C GLY A 323 -2.43 -8.68 -12.56
N HIS A 324 -3.12 -8.00 -11.64
CA HIS A 324 -4.16 -6.98 -11.83
C HIS A 324 -5.55 -7.49 -12.25
N LEU A 325 -5.65 -8.35 -13.22
CA LEU A 325 -6.94 -8.80 -13.75
C LEU A 325 -7.41 -10.14 -13.18
N HIS A 326 -6.77 -10.67 -12.17
CA HIS A 326 -7.09 -11.89 -11.41
C HIS A 326 -7.34 -13.14 -12.27
N SER A 327 -6.90 -13.14 -13.53
CA SER A 327 -7.15 -14.21 -14.48
C SER A 327 -5.86 -14.71 -15.13
N ASN A 328 -5.78 -16.02 -15.36
CA ASN A 328 -4.61 -16.61 -15.99
C ASN A 328 -4.61 -16.35 -17.51
N ALA A 329 -3.49 -15.87 -18.01
CA ALA A 329 -3.22 -15.77 -19.44
C ALA A 329 -1.71 -15.88 -19.68
N LEU A 330 -1.34 -16.61 -20.71
CA LEU A 330 0.05 -16.74 -21.16
C LEU A 330 0.10 -16.42 -22.63
N GLU A 331 1.02 -15.55 -23.01
CA GLU A 331 1.27 -15.14 -24.40
C GLU A 331 2.77 -15.23 -24.69
N GLU A 332 3.12 -15.96 -25.72
CA GLU A 332 4.47 -15.95 -26.27
C GLU A 332 4.54 -14.87 -27.36
N THR A 333 5.30 -13.83 -27.11
CA THR A 333 5.57 -12.76 -28.10
C THR A 333 6.89 -13.04 -28.83
N GLN A 334 7.25 -12.16 -29.76
CA GLN A 334 8.56 -12.25 -30.43
C GLN A 334 9.73 -11.90 -29.49
N LEU A 335 9.45 -11.31 -28.32
CA LEU A 335 10.47 -10.81 -27.42
C LEU A 335 10.60 -11.67 -26.15
N MET A 336 9.48 -12.21 -25.63
CA MET A 336 9.46 -12.94 -24.37
C MET A 336 8.16 -13.73 -24.17
N ILE A 337 8.14 -14.57 -23.15
CA ILE A 337 6.91 -15.17 -22.63
C ILE A 337 6.34 -14.24 -21.58
N VAL A 338 5.10 -13.80 -21.77
CA VAL A 338 4.36 -12.94 -20.82
C VAL A 338 3.26 -13.73 -20.16
N GLU A 339 3.25 -13.80 -18.84
CA GLU A 339 2.23 -14.49 -18.07
C GLU A 339 1.54 -13.55 -17.09
N ARG A 340 0.21 -13.56 -17.12
CA ARG A 340 -0.64 -12.97 -16.08
C ARG A 340 -1.13 -14.05 -15.14
N HIS A 341 -0.98 -13.81 -13.85
CA HIS A 341 -1.30 -14.75 -12.79
C HIS A 341 -2.69 -14.49 -12.19
N ARG A 342 -3.29 -15.54 -11.65
CA ARG A 342 -4.46 -15.48 -10.80
C ARG A 342 -4.09 -15.04 -9.39
N THR A 343 -5.09 -14.71 -8.60
CA THR A 343 -4.95 -14.47 -7.18
C THR A 343 -5.35 -15.70 -6.34
N LEU A 344 -4.88 -15.76 -5.10
CA LEU A 344 -5.37 -16.66 -4.06
C LEU A 344 -6.60 -16.08 -3.32
N ALA A 345 -6.82 -14.77 -3.41
CA ALA A 345 -7.94 -14.10 -2.74
C ALA A 345 -9.30 -14.58 -3.25
N ALA A 346 -10.30 -14.56 -2.39
CA ALA A 346 -11.69 -14.76 -2.81
C ALA A 346 -12.15 -13.63 -3.73
N PRO A 347 -13.17 -13.84 -4.58
CA PRO A 347 -13.82 -12.73 -5.29
C PRO A 347 -14.43 -11.76 -4.29
N ASP A 348 -14.35 -10.46 -4.57
CA ASP A 348 -15.11 -9.44 -3.86
C ASP A 348 -16.51 -9.25 -4.44
N ALA A 349 -17.33 -8.45 -3.78
CA ALA A 349 -18.68 -8.15 -4.24
C ALA A 349 -18.70 -7.47 -5.62
N TYR A 350 -17.68 -6.64 -5.92
CA TYR A 350 -17.55 -5.96 -7.20
C TYR A 350 -17.28 -6.94 -8.35
N ALA A 351 -16.35 -7.89 -8.16
CA ALA A 351 -16.06 -8.92 -9.14
C ALA A 351 -17.26 -9.85 -9.36
N SER A 352 -17.95 -10.24 -8.28
CA SER A 352 -19.14 -11.08 -8.34
C SER A 352 -20.26 -10.41 -9.13
N LYS A 353 -20.59 -9.16 -8.83
CA LYS A 353 -21.62 -8.37 -9.53
C LYS A 353 -21.24 -8.07 -10.99
N GLY A 354 -19.95 -7.92 -11.26
CA GLY A 354 -19.42 -7.72 -12.61
C GLY A 354 -19.44 -8.98 -13.48
N GLY A 355 -19.66 -10.16 -12.87
CA GLY A 355 -19.66 -11.45 -13.57
C GLY A 355 -18.26 -11.91 -13.97
N TRP A 356 -17.20 -11.37 -13.33
CA TRP A 356 -15.83 -11.79 -13.57
C TRP A 356 -15.52 -13.05 -12.76
N VAL A 357 -15.53 -14.19 -13.46
CA VAL A 357 -15.27 -15.50 -12.86
C VAL A 357 -13.87 -15.96 -13.23
N SER A 358 -13.04 -16.23 -12.24
CA SER A 358 -11.71 -16.83 -12.41
C SER A 358 -11.44 -17.86 -11.32
N GLY A 359 -10.63 -18.87 -11.64
CA GLY A 359 -10.11 -19.78 -10.62
C GLY A 359 -9.13 -19.05 -9.69
N ARG A 360 -8.79 -19.70 -8.57
CA ARG A 360 -7.87 -19.18 -7.57
C ARG A 360 -6.66 -20.11 -7.49
N ASP A 361 -5.48 -19.60 -7.79
CA ASP A 361 -4.21 -20.31 -7.66
C ASP A 361 -3.04 -19.34 -7.59
N ALA A 362 -1.91 -19.86 -7.10
CA ALA A 362 -0.63 -19.20 -7.22
C ALA A 362 0.44 -20.21 -7.62
N LYS A 363 1.59 -19.72 -8.08
CA LYS A 363 2.59 -20.57 -8.73
C LYS A 363 3.98 -20.42 -8.12
N VAL A 364 4.72 -21.54 -8.14
CA VAL A 364 6.18 -21.49 -8.03
C VAL A 364 6.74 -21.88 -9.36
N ILE A 365 7.58 -21.01 -9.93
CA ILE A 365 8.22 -21.26 -11.23
C ILE A 365 9.73 -21.24 -11.02
N THR A 366 10.39 -22.31 -11.43
CA THR A 366 11.85 -22.45 -11.27
C THR A 366 12.56 -22.25 -12.60
N TYR A 367 13.58 -21.43 -12.58
CA TYR A 367 14.38 -21.04 -13.72
C TYR A 367 15.83 -21.48 -13.58
N SER A 368 16.42 -21.97 -14.66
CA SER A 368 17.85 -22.26 -14.77
C SER A 368 18.60 -21.06 -15.34
N LYS A 369 19.84 -20.86 -14.91
CA LYS A 369 20.75 -19.88 -15.51
C LYS A 369 20.94 -20.10 -17.01
N ARG A 370 20.79 -21.34 -17.51
CA ARG A 370 21.16 -21.73 -18.87
C ARG A 370 19.99 -22.14 -19.76
N PHE A 371 18.85 -22.52 -19.17
CA PHE A 371 17.78 -23.22 -19.90
C PHE A 371 16.41 -22.53 -19.78
N GLY A 372 16.33 -21.36 -19.14
CA GLY A 372 15.04 -20.69 -18.88
C GLY A 372 14.21 -21.46 -17.86
N GLU A 373 12.89 -21.50 -18.03
CA GLU A 373 11.96 -22.22 -17.15
C GLU A 373 12.19 -23.75 -17.20
N VAL A 374 12.32 -24.38 -16.04
CA VAL A 374 12.58 -25.83 -15.92
C VAL A 374 11.58 -26.57 -15.04
N SER A 375 10.78 -25.85 -14.24
CA SER A 375 9.73 -26.44 -13.40
C SER A 375 8.65 -25.43 -13.07
N ARG A 376 7.43 -25.93 -12.97
CA ARG A 376 6.25 -25.12 -12.60
C ARG A 376 5.33 -25.90 -11.71
N ILE A 377 4.93 -25.31 -10.59
CA ILE A 377 3.99 -25.89 -9.63
C ILE A 377 2.86 -24.89 -9.43
N THR A 378 1.64 -25.36 -9.59
CA THR A 378 0.43 -24.57 -9.36
C THR A 378 -0.30 -25.14 -8.14
N ILE A 379 -0.60 -24.28 -7.17
CA ILE A 379 -1.28 -24.67 -5.93
C ILE A 379 -2.49 -23.76 -5.74
N ASN A 380 -3.67 -24.35 -5.65
CA ASN A 380 -4.91 -23.64 -5.35
C ASN A 380 -5.21 -23.64 -3.84
N PRO A 381 -6.11 -22.77 -3.34
CA PRO A 381 -6.45 -22.70 -1.93
C PRO A 381 -6.93 -24.04 -1.33
N GLU A 382 -7.69 -24.82 -2.08
CA GLU A 382 -8.28 -26.10 -1.60
C GLU A 382 -7.21 -27.17 -1.32
N MET A 383 -6.01 -27.03 -1.86
CA MET A 383 -4.89 -27.96 -1.60
C MET A 383 -4.20 -27.69 -0.25
N VAL A 384 -4.49 -26.57 0.42
CA VAL A 384 -3.75 -26.10 1.60
C VAL A 384 -4.66 -25.62 2.75
N CYS A 385 -5.97 -25.70 2.56
CA CYS A 385 -6.99 -25.42 3.59
C CYS A 385 -7.27 -26.62 4.45
#